data_57e6e4b2c7e4ee0cb6323ada0fa14373
#
_entry.id   57e6e4b2c7e4ee0cb6323ada0fa14373
#
_cell.length_a   1.000
_cell.length_b   1.000
_cell.length_c   1.000
_cell.angle_alpha   90.00
_cell.angle_beta   90.00
_cell.angle_gamma   90.00
#
_symmetry.space_group_name_H-M   'P 1'
#
loop_
_entity.id
_entity.type
_entity.pdbx_description
1 polymer ?
#
loop_
_entity_poly.entity_id
_entity_poly.type
_entity_poly.pdbx_seq_one_letter_code
_entity_poly.pdbx_strand_id
1 'polypeptide(L)'
;MKYLLILNRYDINKRELEKKIGKIKFEDNYRAIAEDIDIESVINLDEVKEIIDLYFDYKPFHGFRELCQDAAYAFKKSGDKFFRVETKFITKQNFSAKQIYKKINTYLKKEGFAYRNDGAVIYVEFNKNKYRVGIKRIKRIDTIEPNTRKFIAVLEKPESSIEISDFLRICYVFRIPLLVIPGKDFERILKKAKEETKGINYSKFDLRIEKNLPDEYLYFGFSKHGNKNERQLASFLKLNKKIALIFGNEKYGLGQELRDKLDYCFRVGPELKKPLRASHVLSYVLGFYSKMNLN
;
A
#
# COMPACT_ATOMS: atom_id res chain seq x y z
N MET A 1 -3.65 30.30 6.60
CA MET A 1 -2.99 29.52 5.50
C MET A 1 -4.04 28.83 4.67
N LYS A 2 -3.83 28.72 3.32
CA LYS A 2 -4.79 28.03 2.44
C LYS A 2 -4.37 26.59 2.21
N TYR A 3 -5.36 25.71 2.16
CA TYR A 3 -5.18 24.29 1.92
C TYR A 3 -6.07 23.84 0.77
N LEU A 4 -5.50 23.04 -0.15
CA LEU A 4 -6.29 22.31 -1.12
C LEU A 4 -6.55 20.91 -0.56
N LEU A 5 -7.82 20.58 -0.38
CA LEU A 5 -8.29 19.27 0.00
C LEU A 5 -8.65 18.49 -1.26
N ILE A 6 -8.03 17.34 -1.46
CA ILE A 6 -8.47 16.36 -2.45
C ILE A 6 -9.37 15.37 -1.72
N LEU A 7 -10.61 15.26 -2.19
CA LEU A 7 -11.64 14.47 -1.55
C LEU A 7 -11.73 13.06 -2.15
N ASN A 8 -12.22 12.10 -1.38
CA ASN A 8 -12.51 10.76 -1.85
C ASN A 8 -13.66 10.76 -2.87
N ARG A 9 -13.71 9.75 -3.77
CA ARG A 9 -14.69 9.70 -4.88
C ARG A 9 -16.08 9.20 -4.49
N TYR A 10 -16.30 8.82 -3.22
CA TYR A 10 -17.56 8.24 -2.78
C TYR A 10 -18.40 9.28 -2.04
N ASP A 11 -19.69 9.28 -2.27
CA ASP A 11 -20.77 10.14 -1.76
C ASP A 11 -20.41 11.03 -0.56
N ILE A 12 -19.78 12.16 -0.89
CA ILE A 12 -19.39 13.13 0.14
C ILE A 12 -20.59 14.01 0.45
N ASN A 13 -21.05 13.93 1.67
CA ASN A 13 -22.02 14.90 2.17
C ASN A 13 -21.30 16.23 2.45
N LYS A 14 -21.36 17.14 1.47
CA LYS A 14 -20.69 18.45 1.53
C LYS A 14 -21.07 19.25 2.76
N ARG A 15 -22.33 19.20 3.19
CA ARG A 15 -22.83 19.94 4.38
C ARG A 15 -22.24 19.38 5.67
N GLU A 16 -22.08 18.06 5.77
CA GLU A 16 -21.43 17.45 6.94
C GLU A 16 -19.93 17.74 6.96
N LEU A 17 -19.29 17.70 5.80
CA LEU A 17 -17.88 18.04 5.70
C LEU A 17 -17.62 19.52 6.08
N GLU A 18 -18.48 20.45 5.66
CA GLU A 18 -18.43 21.85 6.09
C GLU A 18 -18.58 22.00 7.62
N LYS A 19 -19.46 21.23 8.25
CA LYS A 19 -19.60 21.24 9.72
C LYS A 19 -18.36 20.73 10.45
N LYS A 20 -17.69 19.72 9.87
CA LYS A 20 -16.47 19.12 10.46
C LYS A 20 -15.23 20.01 10.29
N ILE A 21 -15.09 20.65 9.13
CA ILE A 21 -13.87 21.39 8.76
C ILE A 21 -14.01 22.89 9.01
N GLY A 22 -15.23 23.43 8.98
CA GLY A 22 -15.49 24.86 9.06
C GLY A 22 -15.56 25.51 7.68
N LYS A 23 -14.92 26.67 7.51
CA LYS A 23 -15.01 27.44 6.27
C LYS A 23 -14.29 26.78 5.11
N ILE A 24 -15.06 26.17 4.20
CA ILE A 24 -14.58 25.42 3.04
C ILE A 24 -15.28 25.90 1.77
N LYS A 25 -14.54 26.02 0.68
CA LYS A 25 -15.07 26.36 -0.66
C LYS A 25 -14.81 25.22 -1.63
N PHE A 26 -15.86 24.56 -2.10
CA PHE A 26 -15.74 23.51 -3.11
C PHE A 26 -15.42 24.11 -4.49
N GLU A 27 -14.39 23.61 -5.15
CA GLU A 27 -14.06 23.93 -6.54
C GLU A 27 -14.81 23.00 -7.50
N ASP A 28 -14.94 21.73 -7.09
CA ASP A 28 -15.74 20.70 -7.79
C ASP A 28 -16.17 19.60 -6.80
N ASN A 29 -16.52 18.41 -7.31
CA ASN A 29 -16.94 17.28 -6.45
C ASN A 29 -15.80 16.61 -5.68
N TYR A 30 -14.57 16.88 -6.06
CA TYR A 30 -13.39 16.18 -5.52
C TYR A 30 -12.32 17.11 -4.95
N ARG A 31 -12.55 18.44 -5.03
CA ARG A 31 -11.60 19.44 -4.59
C ARG A 31 -12.27 20.59 -3.86
N ALA A 32 -11.65 20.97 -2.79
CA ALA A 32 -12.09 22.11 -2.01
C ALA A 32 -10.91 22.91 -1.45
N ILE A 33 -11.09 24.20 -1.29
CA ILE A 33 -10.15 25.09 -0.60
C ILE A 33 -10.68 25.32 0.79
N ALA A 34 -9.81 25.13 1.78
CA ALA A 34 -10.06 25.44 3.18
C ALA A 34 -9.04 26.44 3.69
N GLU A 35 -9.45 27.31 4.59
CA GLU A 35 -8.60 28.31 5.21
C GLU A 35 -8.68 28.18 6.73
N ASP A 36 -7.52 28.33 7.41
CA ASP A 36 -7.41 28.38 8.87
C ASP A 36 -8.06 27.18 9.58
N ILE A 37 -7.81 25.99 9.06
CA ILE A 37 -8.32 24.72 9.59
C ILE A 37 -7.33 24.06 10.55
N ASP A 38 -7.86 23.27 11.48
CA ASP A 38 -7.07 22.31 12.24
C ASP A 38 -6.73 21.09 11.40
N ILE A 39 -5.48 21.03 10.96
CA ILE A 39 -5.03 19.98 10.04
C ILE A 39 -5.04 18.60 10.67
N GLU A 40 -4.72 18.49 11.97
CA GLU A 40 -4.68 17.20 12.65
C GLU A 40 -6.07 16.55 12.69
N SER A 41 -7.11 17.35 12.86
CA SER A 41 -8.49 16.85 12.78
C SER A 41 -8.90 16.50 11.34
N VAL A 42 -8.49 17.32 10.36
CA VAL A 42 -8.90 17.15 8.96
C VAL A 42 -8.19 15.99 8.26
N ILE A 43 -6.91 15.75 8.60
CA ILE A 43 -6.12 14.69 7.95
C ILE A 43 -6.68 13.29 8.24
N ASN A 44 -7.39 13.13 9.34
CA ASN A 44 -7.98 11.87 9.77
C ASN A 44 -9.40 11.63 9.24
N LEU A 45 -10.01 12.61 8.57
CA LEU A 45 -11.34 12.43 7.97
C LEU A 45 -11.31 11.47 6.80
N ASP A 46 -12.26 10.52 6.77
CA ASP A 46 -12.37 9.53 5.69
C ASP A 46 -12.71 10.18 4.34
N GLU A 47 -13.40 11.31 4.37
CA GLU A 47 -13.78 12.09 3.19
C GLU A 47 -12.58 12.78 2.54
N VAL A 48 -11.48 12.99 3.27
CA VAL A 48 -10.29 13.69 2.79
C VAL A 48 -9.21 12.68 2.40
N LYS A 49 -8.87 12.66 1.12
CA LYS A 49 -7.82 11.79 0.57
C LYS A 49 -6.42 12.38 0.73
N GLU A 50 -6.28 13.68 0.43
CA GLU A 50 -4.99 14.36 0.41
C GLU A 50 -5.17 15.82 0.85
N ILE A 51 -4.17 16.36 1.53
CA ILE A 51 -4.09 17.79 1.89
C ILE A 51 -2.84 18.37 1.26
N ILE A 52 -2.98 19.52 0.62
CA ILE A 52 -1.87 20.26 0.02
C ILE A 52 -1.82 21.66 0.66
N ASP A 53 -0.70 21.97 1.30
CA ASP A 53 -0.43 23.33 1.79
C ASP A 53 -0.17 24.21 0.58
N LEU A 54 -1.11 25.13 0.25
CA LEU A 54 -0.97 26.02 -0.89
C LEU A 54 -0.10 27.22 -0.52
N TYR A 55 1.04 27.33 -1.14
CA TYR A 55 1.91 28.51 -1.06
C TYR A 55 1.55 29.54 -2.13
N PHE A 56 1.11 29.05 -3.29
CA PHE A 56 0.61 29.88 -4.40
C PHE A 56 -0.69 29.30 -4.89
N ASP A 57 -1.78 30.08 -4.79
CA ASP A 57 -3.05 29.80 -5.42
C ASP A 57 -2.97 30.13 -6.93
N TYR A 58 -4.00 29.84 -7.71
CA TYR A 58 -3.98 30.03 -9.14
C TYR A 58 -3.51 31.40 -9.58
N LYS A 59 -2.34 31.43 -10.21
CA LYS A 59 -1.78 32.61 -10.87
C LYS A 59 -1.45 32.35 -12.35
N PRO A 60 -1.38 33.38 -13.22
CA PRO A 60 -1.05 33.21 -14.62
C PRO A 60 0.28 32.47 -14.83
N PHE A 61 0.34 31.61 -15.86
CA PHE A 61 1.58 30.93 -16.26
C PHE A 61 2.29 31.73 -17.34
N HIS A 62 3.36 32.41 -16.96
CA HIS A 62 4.19 33.18 -17.88
C HIS A 62 5.43 32.39 -18.34
N GLY A 63 5.72 31.24 -17.76
CA GLY A 63 6.80 30.37 -18.16
C GLY A 63 7.42 29.53 -17.03
N PHE A 64 8.31 28.65 -17.42
CA PHE A 64 8.89 27.68 -16.47
C PHE A 64 9.83 28.29 -15.43
N ARG A 65 10.42 29.48 -15.70
CA ARG A 65 11.33 30.12 -14.76
C ARG A 65 10.59 30.49 -13.46
N GLU A 66 9.46 31.17 -13.60
CA GLU A 66 8.64 31.59 -12.46
C GLU A 66 8.09 30.37 -11.70
N LEU A 67 7.55 29.39 -12.42
CA LEU A 67 7.10 28.14 -11.83
C LEU A 67 8.19 27.43 -10.99
N CYS A 68 9.44 27.40 -11.49
CA CYS A 68 10.53 26.78 -10.74
C CYS A 68 10.91 27.56 -9.50
N GLN A 69 10.83 28.90 -9.54
CA GLN A 69 11.05 29.76 -8.36
C GLN A 69 9.98 29.53 -7.29
N ASP A 70 8.72 29.46 -7.69
CA ASP A 70 7.61 29.19 -6.78
C ASP A 70 7.70 27.80 -6.15
N ALA A 71 8.03 26.79 -6.98
CA ALA A 71 8.24 25.42 -6.49
C ALA A 71 9.40 25.35 -5.50
N ALA A 72 10.49 26.06 -5.75
CA ALA A 72 11.62 26.14 -4.83
C ALA A 72 11.26 26.89 -3.54
N TYR A 73 10.50 27.98 -3.63
CA TYR A 73 10.02 28.69 -2.45
C TYR A 73 9.15 27.79 -1.57
N ALA A 74 8.14 27.14 -2.15
CA ALA A 74 7.27 26.23 -1.43
C ALA A 74 8.05 25.09 -0.78
N PHE A 75 9.00 24.50 -1.51
CA PHE A 75 9.84 23.43 -0.99
C PHE A 75 10.76 23.89 0.16
N LYS A 76 11.42 25.04 0.05
CA LYS A 76 12.24 25.60 1.14
C LYS A 76 11.42 25.82 2.42
N LYS A 77 10.15 26.19 2.30
CA LYS A 77 9.24 26.36 3.44
C LYS A 77 8.82 25.04 4.10
N SER A 78 8.89 23.90 3.39
CA SER A 78 8.63 22.59 4.02
C SER A 78 9.72 22.14 4.99
N GLY A 79 10.93 22.68 4.87
CA GLY A 79 12.09 22.29 5.70
C GLY A 79 12.73 20.95 5.31
N ASP A 80 12.26 20.30 4.25
CA ASP A 80 12.76 19.01 3.80
C ASP A 80 14.08 19.14 3.02
N LYS A 81 14.85 18.06 2.98
CA LYS A 81 16.11 17.98 2.22
C LYS A 81 15.94 17.30 0.86
N PHE A 82 14.92 16.48 0.73
CA PHE A 82 14.65 15.68 -0.46
C PHE A 82 13.25 15.96 -0.98
N PHE A 83 13.12 15.99 -2.31
CA PHE A 83 11.86 16.30 -2.96
C PHE A 83 11.48 15.28 -4.02
N ARG A 84 10.20 15.25 -4.35
CA ARG A 84 9.64 14.73 -5.59
C ARG A 84 8.59 15.70 -6.12
N VAL A 85 8.27 15.60 -7.40
CA VAL A 85 7.30 16.49 -8.05
C VAL A 85 6.10 15.68 -8.53
N GLU A 86 4.90 16.15 -8.17
CA GLU A 86 3.64 15.63 -8.67
C GLU A 86 2.93 16.72 -9.46
N THR A 87 2.52 16.41 -10.70
CA THR A 87 1.87 17.37 -11.59
C THR A 87 0.46 16.90 -11.94
N LYS A 88 -0.52 17.79 -11.80
CA LYS A 88 -1.91 17.57 -12.17
C LYS A 88 -2.33 18.56 -13.28
N PHE A 89 -2.92 18.06 -14.33
CA PHE A 89 -3.55 18.87 -15.37
C PHE A 89 -5.08 18.77 -15.24
N ILE A 90 -5.73 19.87 -14.96
CA ILE A 90 -7.19 19.98 -14.97
C ILE A 90 -7.68 20.20 -16.39
N THR A 91 -6.93 20.97 -17.15
CA THR A 91 -7.16 21.21 -18.57
C THR A 91 -5.92 20.83 -19.37
N LYS A 92 -6.11 20.44 -20.64
CA LYS A 92 -5.01 20.11 -21.56
C LYS A 92 -4.01 21.28 -21.66
N GLN A 93 -2.71 20.97 -21.63
CA GLN A 93 -1.62 21.91 -21.76
C GLN A 93 -0.73 21.57 -22.98
N ASN A 94 0.04 22.54 -23.47
CA ASN A 94 0.98 22.34 -24.58
C ASN A 94 2.32 21.73 -24.12
N PHE A 95 2.43 21.33 -22.88
CA PHE A 95 3.61 20.71 -22.28
C PHE A 95 3.23 19.52 -21.40
N SER A 96 4.18 18.63 -21.13
CA SER A 96 3.95 17.40 -20.38
C SER A 96 4.40 17.51 -18.91
N ALA A 97 3.88 16.64 -18.05
CA ALA A 97 4.35 16.49 -16.68
C ALA A 97 5.86 16.19 -16.60
N LYS A 98 6.39 15.42 -17.58
CA LYS A 98 7.83 15.13 -17.68
C LYS A 98 8.67 16.39 -17.91
N GLN A 99 8.18 17.35 -18.71
CA GLN A 99 8.86 18.62 -18.91
C GLN A 99 8.88 19.47 -17.65
N ILE A 100 7.75 19.56 -16.93
CA ILE A 100 7.66 20.26 -15.64
C ILE A 100 8.64 19.65 -14.64
N TYR A 101 8.57 18.33 -14.47
CA TYR A 101 9.48 17.59 -13.60
C TYR A 101 10.95 17.89 -13.95
N LYS A 102 11.34 17.80 -15.22
CA LYS A 102 12.72 18.07 -15.65
C LYS A 102 13.17 19.48 -15.30
N LYS A 103 12.31 20.49 -15.50
CA LYS A 103 12.63 21.89 -15.21
C LYS A 103 12.77 22.13 -13.71
N ILE A 104 11.82 21.71 -12.90
CA ILE A 104 11.85 21.86 -11.43
C ILE A 104 13.04 21.08 -10.85
N ASN A 105 13.25 19.83 -11.26
CA ASN A 105 14.36 19.02 -10.78
C ASN A 105 15.73 19.65 -11.10
N THR A 106 15.90 20.17 -12.33
CA THR A 106 17.14 20.85 -12.71
C THR A 106 17.36 22.12 -11.89
N TYR A 107 16.29 22.88 -11.62
CA TYR A 107 16.36 24.11 -10.84
C TYR A 107 16.73 23.80 -9.38
N LEU A 108 16.01 22.89 -8.71
CA LEU A 108 16.24 22.53 -7.32
C LEU A 108 17.60 21.87 -7.09
N LYS A 109 18.10 21.08 -8.03
CA LYS A 109 19.46 20.53 -7.96
C LYS A 109 20.54 21.62 -7.96
N LYS A 110 20.35 22.70 -8.71
CA LYS A 110 21.26 23.86 -8.68
C LYS A 110 21.23 24.58 -7.33
N GLU A 111 20.12 24.53 -6.63
CA GLU A 111 19.93 25.07 -5.28
C GLU A 111 20.45 24.11 -4.17
N GLY A 112 21.06 22.96 -4.55
CA GLY A 112 21.63 21.99 -3.60
C GLY A 112 20.68 20.92 -3.09
N PHE A 113 19.45 20.83 -3.60
CA PHE A 113 18.48 19.82 -3.18
C PHE A 113 18.53 18.55 -4.02
N ALA A 114 18.17 17.40 -3.45
CA ALA A 114 18.20 16.11 -4.13
C ALA A 114 16.79 15.51 -4.29
N TYR A 115 16.57 14.87 -5.45
CA TYR A 115 15.36 14.10 -5.71
C TYR A 115 15.41 12.75 -4.98
N ARG A 116 14.31 12.39 -4.30
CA ARG A 116 14.08 11.05 -3.75
C ARG A 116 12.60 10.69 -3.84
N ASN A 117 12.29 9.40 -4.03
CA ASN A 117 10.91 8.92 -4.11
C ASN A 117 10.12 9.08 -2.81
N ASP A 118 10.79 9.11 -1.67
CA ASP A 118 10.24 9.34 -0.33
C ASP A 118 10.38 10.79 0.15
N GLY A 119 10.84 11.70 -0.70
CA GLY A 119 10.96 13.12 -0.40
C GLY A 119 9.62 13.84 -0.36
N ALA A 120 9.64 15.08 0.18
CA ALA A 120 8.48 15.96 0.19
C ALA A 120 7.89 16.15 -1.22
N VAL A 121 6.57 16.13 -1.32
CA VAL A 121 5.89 16.19 -2.62
C VAL A 121 5.57 17.63 -2.97
N ILE A 122 6.29 18.18 -3.93
CA ILE A 122 5.94 19.46 -4.55
C ILE A 122 4.77 19.20 -5.50
N TYR A 123 3.61 19.69 -5.14
CA TYR A 123 2.41 19.58 -5.95
C TYR A 123 2.27 20.78 -6.86
N VAL A 124 2.09 20.53 -8.16
CA VAL A 124 1.87 21.55 -9.18
C VAL A 124 0.61 21.21 -9.94
N GLU A 125 -0.38 22.13 -9.97
CA GLU A 125 -1.61 21.93 -10.70
C GLU A 125 -1.82 23.03 -11.74
N PHE A 126 -2.21 22.62 -12.96
CA PHE A 126 -2.52 23.52 -14.06
C PHE A 126 -4.01 23.49 -14.38
N ASN A 127 -4.59 24.69 -14.51
CA ASN A 127 -5.96 24.87 -14.99
C ASN A 127 -5.99 26.05 -15.97
N LYS A 128 -6.36 25.78 -17.23
CA LYS A 128 -6.25 26.75 -18.33
C LYS A 128 -4.80 27.29 -18.39
N ASN A 129 -4.62 28.59 -18.50
CA ASN A 129 -3.30 29.25 -18.52
C ASN A 129 -2.86 29.73 -17.11
N LYS A 130 -3.25 29.00 -16.07
CA LYS A 130 -2.91 29.30 -14.67
C LYS A 130 -2.33 28.06 -14.01
N TYR A 131 -1.51 28.30 -12.98
CA TYR A 131 -1.01 27.22 -12.14
C TYR A 131 -1.09 27.58 -10.66
N ARG A 132 -1.04 26.57 -9.83
CA ARG A 132 -0.85 26.71 -8.37
C ARG A 132 0.22 25.72 -7.88
N VAL A 133 0.87 26.07 -6.79
CA VAL A 133 1.95 25.28 -6.19
C VAL A 133 1.72 25.13 -4.71
N GLY A 134 1.94 23.91 -4.23
CA GLY A 134 1.88 23.59 -2.81
C GLY A 134 2.77 22.42 -2.43
N ILE A 135 2.80 22.11 -1.16
CA ILE A 135 3.43 20.91 -0.61
C ILE A 135 2.33 19.96 -0.15
N LYS A 136 2.34 18.77 -0.70
CA LYS A 136 1.39 17.73 -0.35
C LYS A 136 1.78 17.13 1.00
N ARG A 137 0.86 17.19 1.95
CA ARG A 137 0.97 16.44 3.19
C ARG A 137 0.68 14.98 2.91
N ILE A 138 1.64 14.14 3.22
CA ILE A 138 1.42 12.71 3.18
C ILE A 138 0.57 12.39 4.41
N LYS A 139 -0.70 12.00 4.19
CA LYS A 139 -1.47 11.35 5.25
C LYS A 139 -0.59 10.17 5.69
N ARG A 140 -0.02 10.25 6.88
CA ARG A 140 0.49 9.05 7.52
C ARG A 140 -0.75 8.21 7.79
N ILE A 141 -1.11 7.39 6.82
CA ILE A 141 -1.84 6.20 7.17
C ILE A 141 -0.85 5.54 8.12
N ASP A 142 -1.19 5.47 9.40
CA ASP A 142 -0.52 4.56 10.30
C ASP A 142 -0.65 3.21 9.63
N THR A 143 0.33 2.93 8.78
CA THR A 143 0.49 1.59 8.26
C THR A 143 0.78 0.81 9.51
N ILE A 144 -0.25 0.13 9.99
CA ILE A 144 -0.10 -0.88 11.00
C ILE A 144 1.02 -1.73 10.45
N GLU A 145 2.24 -1.53 10.99
CA GLU A 145 3.30 -2.48 10.72
C GLU A 145 2.87 -3.75 11.45
N PRO A 146 2.28 -4.70 10.74
CA PRO A 146 1.85 -5.91 11.40
C PRO A 146 3.13 -6.51 11.98
N ASN A 147 3.15 -6.77 13.29
CA ASN A 147 4.25 -7.51 13.92
C ASN A 147 4.19 -8.98 13.46
N THR A 148 4.43 -9.16 12.16
CA THR A 148 4.31 -10.45 11.47
C THR A 148 5.64 -11.22 11.44
N ARG A 149 6.69 -10.71 12.09
CA ARG A 149 8.05 -11.32 12.11
C ARG A 149 8.08 -12.77 12.59
N LYS A 150 7.04 -13.22 13.32
CA LYS A 150 6.92 -14.60 13.76
C LYS A 150 6.32 -15.56 12.74
N PHE A 151 5.82 -15.04 11.61
CA PHE A 151 5.17 -15.86 10.59
C PHE A 151 6.08 -16.14 9.41
N ILE A 152 5.91 -17.31 8.83
CA ILE A 152 6.33 -17.66 7.49
C ILE A 152 5.13 -18.29 6.76
N ALA A 153 4.86 -17.87 5.53
CA ALA A 153 3.88 -18.56 4.71
C ALA A 153 4.56 -19.70 3.95
N VAL A 154 3.90 -20.84 3.88
CA VAL A 154 4.37 -22.02 3.15
C VAL A 154 3.33 -22.42 2.10
N LEU A 155 3.75 -22.50 0.86
CA LEU A 155 2.91 -22.96 -0.26
C LEU A 155 3.46 -24.28 -0.82
N GLU A 156 2.63 -25.34 -0.72
CA GLU A 156 3.02 -26.68 -1.18
C GLU A 156 2.65 -26.88 -2.65
N LYS A 157 3.66 -27.25 -3.45
CA LYS A 157 3.53 -27.74 -4.84
C LYS A 157 2.54 -26.93 -5.68
N PRO A 158 2.71 -25.59 -5.81
CA PRO A 158 1.81 -24.77 -6.63
C PRO A 158 1.80 -25.25 -8.09
N GLU A 159 0.63 -25.23 -8.73
CA GLU A 159 0.45 -25.69 -10.11
C GLU A 159 0.28 -24.53 -11.10
N SER A 160 0.09 -23.31 -10.61
CA SER A 160 -0.11 -22.14 -11.48
C SER A 160 0.74 -20.93 -11.05
N SER A 161 1.06 -20.06 -12.03
CA SER A 161 1.71 -18.79 -11.75
C SER A 161 0.85 -17.85 -10.89
N ILE A 162 -0.48 -17.96 -11.01
CA ILE A 162 -1.44 -17.15 -10.26
C ILE A 162 -1.33 -17.47 -8.78
N GLU A 163 -1.28 -18.76 -8.39
CA GLU A 163 -1.10 -19.15 -6.99
C GLU A 163 0.16 -18.51 -6.40
N ILE A 164 1.30 -18.65 -7.08
CA ILE A 164 2.56 -18.08 -6.59
C ILE A 164 2.50 -16.55 -6.57
N SER A 165 1.96 -15.91 -7.62
CA SER A 165 1.92 -14.45 -7.72
C SER A 165 1.06 -13.81 -6.64
N ASP A 166 -0.05 -14.44 -6.26
CA ASP A 166 -0.91 -13.99 -5.18
C ASP A 166 -0.20 -14.10 -3.82
N PHE A 167 0.45 -15.24 -3.55
CA PHE A 167 1.25 -15.41 -2.32
C PHE A 167 2.41 -14.41 -2.25
N LEU A 168 3.13 -14.19 -3.36
CA LEU A 168 4.22 -13.22 -3.43
C LEU A 168 3.72 -11.81 -3.06
N ARG A 169 2.59 -11.36 -3.62
CA ARG A 169 2.01 -10.04 -3.31
C ARG A 169 1.61 -9.91 -1.85
N ILE A 170 0.91 -10.91 -1.31
CA ILE A 170 0.44 -10.90 0.08
C ILE A 170 1.63 -10.89 1.03
N CYS A 171 2.58 -11.81 0.86
CA CYS A 171 3.76 -11.92 1.71
C CYS A 171 4.63 -10.66 1.64
N TYR A 172 4.77 -10.05 0.45
CA TYR A 172 5.49 -8.79 0.29
C TYR A 172 4.83 -7.64 1.05
N VAL A 173 3.49 -7.50 0.95
CA VAL A 173 2.73 -6.46 1.65
C VAL A 173 2.80 -6.63 3.16
N PHE A 174 2.64 -7.86 3.66
CA PHE A 174 2.71 -8.16 5.08
C PHE A 174 4.14 -8.34 5.62
N ARG A 175 5.16 -8.23 4.76
CA ARG A 175 6.59 -8.37 5.11
C ARG A 175 6.90 -9.69 5.83
N ILE A 176 6.28 -10.78 5.39
CA ILE A 176 6.57 -12.12 5.87
C ILE A 176 7.35 -12.93 4.83
N PRO A 177 8.25 -13.84 5.23
CA PRO A 177 8.89 -14.79 4.32
C PRO A 177 7.87 -15.67 3.61
N LEU A 178 8.18 -16.04 2.38
CA LEU A 178 7.47 -17.07 1.63
C LEU A 178 8.39 -18.25 1.36
N LEU A 179 8.04 -19.42 1.87
CA LEU A 179 8.67 -20.69 1.52
C LEU A 179 7.77 -21.41 0.51
N VAL A 180 8.34 -21.84 -0.60
CA VAL A 180 7.63 -22.66 -1.58
C VAL A 180 8.28 -24.05 -1.62
N ILE A 181 7.47 -25.08 -1.40
CA ILE A 181 7.84 -26.47 -1.64
C ILE A 181 7.61 -26.75 -3.11
N PRO A 182 8.67 -26.99 -3.93
CA PRO A 182 8.52 -27.10 -5.38
C PRO A 182 7.74 -28.35 -5.80
N GLY A 183 6.87 -28.18 -6.77
CA GLY A 183 6.19 -29.26 -7.48
C GLY A 183 6.77 -29.48 -8.88
N LYS A 184 6.00 -30.15 -9.74
CA LYS A 184 6.34 -30.35 -11.16
C LYS A 184 6.32 -28.99 -11.89
N ASP A 185 7.24 -28.79 -12.84
CA ASP A 185 7.35 -27.57 -13.67
C ASP A 185 7.52 -26.25 -12.88
N PHE A 186 7.96 -26.34 -11.62
CA PHE A 186 8.01 -25.21 -10.68
C PHE A 186 8.81 -24.01 -11.22
N GLU A 187 9.98 -24.21 -11.80
CA GLU A 187 10.84 -23.14 -12.30
C GLU A 187 10.14 -22.29 -13.39
N ARG A 188 9.41 -22.94 -14.30
CA ARG A 188 8.64 -22.28 -15.35
C ARG A 188 7.51 -21.44 -14.73
N ILE A 189 6.80 -22.03 -13.76
CA ILE A 189 5.67 -21.39 -13.07
C ILE A 189 6.17 -20.19 -12.27
N LEU A 190 7.27 -20.34 -11.52
CA LEU A 190 7.88 -19.25 -10.73
C LEU A 190 8.36 -18.09 -11.60
N LYS A 191 9.02 -18.37 -12.73
CA LYS A 191 9.45 -17.35 -13.67
C LYS A 191 8.27 -16.49 -14.14
N LYS A 192 7.17 -17.12 -14.55
CA LYS A 192 5.96 -16.43 -14.96
C LYS A 192 5.34 -15.60 -13.80
N ALA A 193 5.27 -16.16 -12.60
CA ALA A 193 4.78 -15.45 -11.43
C ALA A 193 5.62 -14.19 -11.11
N LYS A 194 6.94 -14.25 -11.24
CA LYS A 194 7.83 -13.09 -11.08
C LYS A 194 7.58 -12.02 -12.16
N GLU A 195 7.30 -12.41 -13.38
CA GLU A 195 6.93 -11.48 -14.46
C GLU A 195 5.59 -10.78 -14.19
N GLU A 196 4.64 -11.46 -13.58
CA GLU A 196 3.33 -10.91 -13.17
C GLU A 196 3.42 -10.00 -11.93
N THR A 197 4.52 -10.04 -11.18
CA THR A 197 4.73 -9.31 -9.92
C THR A 197 5.91 -8.34 -9.98
N LYS A 198 6.05 -7.61 -11.10
CA LYS A 198 7.17 -6.66 -11.38
C LYS A 198 7.39 -5.57 -10.31
N GLY A 199 6.40 -5.30 -9.46
CA GLY A 199 6.51 -4.31 -8.37
C GLY A 199 7.25 -4.82 -7.11
N ILE A 200 7.52 -6.13 -7.03
CA ILE A 200 8.20 -6.74 -5.89
C ILE A 200 9.70 -6.60 -6.06
N ASN A 201 10.38 -6.08 -5.03
CA ASN A 201 11.84 -6.07 -4.98
C ASN A 201 12.37 -7.39 -4.44
N TYR A 202 12.64 -8.34 -5.33
CA TYR A 202 13.11 -9.67 -5.00
C TYR A 202 14.49 -9.72 -4.32
N SER A 203 15.31 -8.68 -4.43
CA SER A 203 16.59 -8.62 -3.71
C SER A 203 16.44 -8.37 -2.20
N LYS A 204 15.25 -7.90 -1.79
CA LYS A 204 14.90 -7.60 -0.39
C LYS A 204 13.77 -8.48 0.15
N PHE A 205 13.18 -9.32 -0.68
CA PHE A 205 12.09 -10.20 -0.30
C PHE A 205 12.60 -11.59 0.04
N ASP A 206 12.28 -12.09 1.22
CA ASP A 206 12.70 -13.43 1.69
C ASP A 206 11.82 -14.51 1.03
N LEU A 207 12.23 -14.94 -0.17
CA LEU A 207 11.64 -16.04 -0.92
C LEU A 207 12.55 -17.25 -0.82
N ARG A 208 12.06 -18.32 -0.19
CA ARG A 208 12.77 -19.60 0.00
C ARG A 208 12.16 -20.70 -0.85
N ILE A 209 13.01 -21.52 -1.45
CA ILE A 209 12.60 -22.67 -2.25
C ILE A 209 13.24 -23.89 -1.62
N GLU A 210 12.50 -24.64 -0.83
CA GLU A 210 13.00 -25.73 -0.02
C GLU A 210 12.03 -26.92 -0.07
N LYS A 211 12.55 -28.13 0.08
CA LYS A 211 11.73 -29.34 0.11
C LYS A 211 11.18 -29.64 1.50
N ASN A 212 11.83 -29.15 2.53
CA ASN A 212 11.49 -29.42 3.91
C ASN A 212 10.93 -28.18 4.61
N LEU A 213 10.11 -28.40 5.63
CA LEU A 213 9.66 -27.35 6.53
C LEU A 213 10.77 -26.97 7.52
N PRO A 214 10.85 -25.70 7.96
CA PRO A 214 11.83 -25.29 8.98
C PRO A 214 11.40 -25.77 10.37
N ASP A 215 12.25 -26.48 11.08
CA ASP A 215 11.96 -27.19 12.34
C ASP A 215 11.57 -26.28 13.53
N GLU A 216 11.92 -24.99 13.45
CA GLU A 216 11.71 -24.03 14.57
C GLU A 216 10.29 -23.43 14.64
N TYR A 217 9.36 -23.86 13.79
CA TYR A 217 8.01 -23.31 13.67
C TYR A 217 6.95 -24.28 14.15
N LEU A 218 5.86 -23.75 14.71
CA LEU A 218 4.60 -24.50 14.81
C LEU A 218 3.90 -24.50 13.44
N TYR A 219 3.40 -25.65 13.03
CA TYR A 219 2.83 -25.88 11.71
C TYR A 219 1.30 -25.75 11.75
N PHE A 220 0.81 -24.64 11.21
CA PHE A 220 -0.63 -24.35 11.11
C PHE A 220 -1.10 -24.58 9.67
N GLY A 221 -1.76 -25.69 9.43
CA GLY A 221 -2.37 -25.98 8.13
C GLY A 221 -3.75 -25.37 7.99
N PHE A 222 -4.10 -24.99 6.76
CA PHE A 222 -5.42 -24.45 6.42
C PHE A 222 -6.10 -25.35 5.40
N SER A 223 -7.26 -25.92 5.77
CA SER A 223 -8.00 -26.86 4.94
C SER A 223 -9.49 -26.79 5.26
N LYS A 224 -10.34 -27.05 4.25
CA LYS A 224 -11.78 -27.24 4.46
C LYS A 224 -12.11 -28.39 5.42
N HIS A 225 -11.19 -29.31 5.63
CA HIS A 225 -11.29 -30.45 6.53
C HIS A 225 -10.63 -30.19 7.89
N GLY A 226 -10.20 -28.96 8.17
CA GLY A 226 -9.63 -28.59 9.47
C GLY A 226 -10.61 -28.83 10.62
N ASN A 227 -10.09 -29.34 11.71
CA ASN A 227 -10.86 -29.67 12.93
C ASN A 227 -10.93 -28.50 13.92
N LYS A 228 -10.24 -27.39 13.65
CA LYS A 228 -10.25 -26.18 14.48
C LYS A 228 -10.84 -25.00 13.70
N ASN A 229 -11.57 -24.15 14.41
CA ASN A 229 -12.25 -22.98 13.85
C ASN A 229 -11.49 -21.67 14.08
N GLU A 230 -12.04 -20.55 13.59
CA GLU A 230 -11.45 -19.22 13.69
C GLU A 230 -11.29 -18.72 15.14
N ARG A 231 -12.20 -19.05 16.05
CA ARG A 231 -12.08 -18.64 17.47
C ARG A 231 -10.87 -19.27 18.12
N GLN A 232 -10.63 -20.55 17.82
CA GLN A 232 -9.44 -21.26 18.28
C GLN A 232 -8.19 -20.69 17.61
N LEU A 233 -8.22 -20.42 16.30
CA LEU A 233 -7.10 -19.77 15.58
C LEU A 233 -6.66 -18.47 16.27
N ALA A 234 -7.61 -17.62 16.68
CA ALA A 234 -7.31 -16.37 17.41
C ALA A 234 -6.44 -16.60 18.65
N SER A 235 -6.76 -17.62 19.43
CA SER A 235 -5.99 -17.96 20.64
C SER A 235 -4.58 -18.46 20.30
N PHE A 236 -4.45 -19.28 19.26
CA PHE A 236 -3.16 -19.81 18.82
C PHE A 236 -2.27 -18.74 18.17
N LEU A 237 -2.86 -17.79 17.44
CA LEU A 237 -2.12 -16.66 16.86
C LEU A 237 -1.52 -15.72 17.93
N LYS A 238 -2.01 -15.73 19.17
CA LYS A 238 -1.45 -14.97 20.30
C LYS A 238 -0.20 -15.61 20.92
N LEU A 239 0.08 -16.86 20.61
CA LEU A 239 1.26 -17.54 21.15
C LEU A 239 2.56 -16.81 20.77
N ASN A 240 3.46 -16.68 21.71
CA ASN A 240 4.81 -16.13 21.44
C ASN A 240 5.76 -17.19 20.88
N LYS A 241 5.36 -17.77 19.73
CA LYS A 241 6.12 -18.80 19.01
C LYS A 241 6.17 -18.44 17.53
N LYS A 242 7.18 -18.92 16.82
CA LYS A 242 7.23 -18.84 15.37
C LYS A 242 6.18 -19.79 14.77
N ILE A 243 5.44 -19.34 13.76
CA ILE A 243 4.33 -20.08 13.17
C ILE A 243 4.50 -20.13 11.65
N ALA A 244 4.49 -21.33 11.11
CA ALA A 244 4.41 -21.56 9.67
C ALA A 244 2.95 -21.72 9.27
N LEU A 245 2.45 -20.81 8.43
CA LEU A 245 1.11 -20.84 7.86
C LEU A 245 1.16 -21.65 6.57
N ILE A 246 0.66 -22.89 6.59
CA ILE A 246 0.87 -23.90 5.57
C ILE A 246 -0.38 -24.08 4.71
N PHE A 247 -0.20 -23.93 3.40
CA PHE A 247 -1.24 -24.02 2.38
C PHE A 247 -0.85 -25.04 1.31
N GLY A 248 -1.80 -25.87 0.93
CA GLY A 248 -1.68 -26.70 -0.25
C GLY A 248 -2.05 -25.94 -1.52
N ASN A 249 -1.80 -26.52 -2.69
CA ASN A 249 -2.24 -25.95 -3.95
C ASN A 249 -3.79 -25.95 -4.09
N GLU A 250 -4.31 -25.10 -4.96
CA GLU A 250 -5.76 -24.91 -5.11
C GLU A 250 -6.49 -26.17 -5.65
N LYS A 251 -5.80 -27.04 -6.35
CA LYS A 251 -6.40 -28.20 -7.00
C LYS A 251 -6.53 -29.41 -6.09
N TYR A 252 -5.48 -29.73 -5.34
CA TYR A 252 -5.40 -30.93 -4.52
C TYR A 252 -5.40 -30.66 -3.02
N GLY A 253 -5.19 -29.39 -2.63
CA GLY A 253 -5.03 -29.01 -1.22
C GLY A 253 -3.68 -29.46 -0.66
N LEU A 254 -3.61 -29.66 0.65
CA LEU A 254 -2.42 -30.15 1.36
C LEU A 254 -2.19 -31.63 1.09
N GLY A 255 -0.95 -31.99 0.75
CA GLY A 255 -0.53 -33.37 0.62
C GLY A 255 -0.54 -34.12 1.97
N GLN A 256 -0.69 -35.47 1.93
CA GLN A 256 -0.81 -36.27 3.16
C GLN A 256 0.44 -36.14 4.03
N GLU A 257 1.63 -36.17 3.44
CA GLU A 257 2.91 -36.05 4.14
C GLU A 257 3.00 -34.73 4.97
N LEU A 258 2.51 -33.61 4.43
CA LEU A 258 2.46 -32.35 5.17
C LEU A 258 1.34 -32.34 6.21
N ARG A 259 0.19 -32.96 5.92
CA ARG A 259 -0.90 -33.06 6.90
C ARG A 259 -0.48 -33.78 8.16
N ASP A 260 0.30 -34.83 8.02
CA ASP A 260 0.78 -35.64 9.14
C ASP A 260 1.80 -34.89 10.03
N LYS A 261 2.41 -33.85 9.49
CA LYS A 261 3.37 -32.97 10.20
C LYS A 261 2.70 -31.77 10.88
N LEU A 262 1.40 -31.50 10.64
CA LEU A 262 0.73 -30.33 11.20
C LEU A 262 0.54 -30.46 12.69
N ASP A 263 0.89 -29.41 13.45
CA ASP A 263 0.48 -29.28 14.86
C ASP A 263 -1.01 -28.98 14.98
N TYR A 264 -1.52 -28.14 14.06
CA TYR A 264 -2.93 -27.75 14.04
C TYR A 264 -3.43 -27.57 12.60
N CYS A 265 -4.69 -27.98 12.37
CA CYS A 265 -5.37 -27.75 11.10
C CYS A 265 -6.63 -26.94 11.30
N PHE A 266 -6.68 -25.77 10.66
CA PHE A 266 -7.77 -24.79 10.80
C PHE A 266 -8.67 -24.78 9.58
N ARG A 267 -9.97 -24.63 9.85
CA ARG A 267 -10.97 -24.28 8.87
C ARG A 267 -11.36 -22.82 9.09
N VAL A 268 -11.17 -22.01 8.04
CA VAL A 268 -11.37 -20.56 8.08
C VAL A 268 -12.38 -20.16 7.00
N GLY A 269 -13.23 -19.20 7.34
CA GLY A 269 -14.27 -18.69 6.47
C GLY A 269 -15.64 -19.36 6.69
N PRO A 270 -16.70 -18.79 6.09
CA PRO A 270 -18.05 -19.31 6.21
C PRO A 270 -18.18 -20.71 5.56
N GLU A 271 -19.15 -21.50 6.01
CA GLU A 271 -19.49 -22.78 5.39
C GLU A 271 -20.10 -22.57 4.01
N LEU A 272 -19.25 -22.46 3.01
CA LEU A 272 -19.66 -22.38 1.61
C LEU A 272 -19.43 -23.71 0.90
N LYS A 273 -20.26 -23.99 -0.12
CA LYS A 273 -20.08 -25.18 -0.99
C LYS A 273 -18.70 -25.20 -1.65
N LYS A 274 -18.10 -24.02 -1.92
CA LYS A 274 -16.74 -23.87 -2.45
C LYS A 274 -15.84 -23.25 -1.40
N PRO A 275 -14.67 -23.84 -1.12
CA PRO A 275 -13.71 -23.25 -0.18
C PRO A 275 -13.13 -21.94 -0.75
N LEU A 276 -12.65 -21.09 0.15
CA LEU A 276 -11.82 -19.94 -0.23
C LEU A 276 -10.52 -20.43 -0.86
N ARG A 277 -9.98 -19.65 -1.79
CA ARG A 277 -8.63 -19.89 -2.31
C ARG A 277 -7.59 -19.80 -1.22
N ALA A 278 -6.49 -20.53 -1.33
CA ALA A 278 -5.40 -20.52 -0.35
C ALA A 278 -4.86 -19.09 -0.09
N SER A 279 -4.72 -18.30 -1.16
CA SER A 279 -4.28 -16.89 -1.07
C SER A 279 -5.27 -16.00 -0.31
N HIS A 280 -6.58 -16.21 -0.49
CA HIS A 280 -7.61 -15.48 0.27
C HIS A 280 -7.58 -15.83 1.76
N VAL A 281 -7.38 -17.13 2.08
CA VAL A 281 -7.24 -17.55 3.48
C VAL A 281 -5.99 -16.94 4.12
N LEU A 282 -4.86 -16.91 3.41
CA LEU A 282 -3.65 -16.23 3.91
C LEU A 282 -3.90 -14.75 4.20
N SER A 283 -4.52 -14.02 3.26
CA SER A 283 -4.86 -12.59 3.46
C SER A 283 -5.78 -12.40 4.65
N TYR A 284 -6.79 -13.27 4.80
CA TYR A 284 -7.75 -13.20 5.90
C TYR A 284 -7.06 -13.41 7.25
N VAL A 285 -6.21 -14.44 7.36
CA VAL A 285 -5.49 -14.77 8.60
C VAL A 285 -4.54 -13.65 9.02
N LEU A 286 -3.79 -13.09 8.07
CA LEU A 286 -2.87 -11.99 8.34
C LEU A 286 -3.60 -10.70 8.69
N GLY A 287 -4.70 -10.38 7.99
CA GLY A 287 -5.55 -9.23 8.31
C GLY A 287 -6.21 -9.37 9.69
N PHE A 288 -6.72 -10.56 10.01
CA PHE A 288 -7.30 -10.88 11.30
C PHE A 288 -6.27 -10.71 12.44
N TYR A 289 -5.06 -11.26 12.25
CA TYR A 289 -3.97 -11.09 13.22
C TYR A 289 -3.57 -9.62 13.39
N SER A 290 -3.48 -8.87 12.31
CA SER A 290 -3.14 -7.44 12.36
C SER A 290 -4.17 -6.65 13.18
N LYS A 291 -5.46 -6.94 13.01
CA LYS A 291 -6.54 -6.32 13.80
C LYS A 291 -6.45 -6.67 15.29
N MET A 292 -6.06 -7.90 15.64
CA MET A 292 -5.94 -8.33 17.04
C MET A 292 -4.84 -7.62 17.82
N ASN A 293 -3.84 -7.07 17.15
CA ASN A 293 -2.72 -6.35 17.76
C ASN A 293 -2.91 -4.83 17.75
N LEU A 294 -4.08 -4.34 17.34
CA LEU A 294 -4.47 -2.93 17.39
C LEU A 294 -5.15 -2.53 18.70
N ASN A 295 -5.54 -3.50 19.49
CA ASN A 295 -6.15 -3.35 20.81
C ASN A 295 -5.15 -3.78 21.88
#